data_042ad03590f9995a1d5008bc7d940fa8
#
_entry.id   042ad03590f9995a1d5008bc7d940fa8
#
_cell.length_a   1.000
_cell.length_b   1.000
_cell.length_c   1.000
_cell.angle_alpha   90.00
_cell.angle_beta   90.00
_cell.angle_gamma   90.00
#
_symmetry.space_group_name_H-M   'P 1'
#
loop_
_entity.id
_entity.type
_entity.pdbx_description
1 polymer ?
#
loop_
_entity_poly.entity_id
_entity_poly.type
_entity_poly.pdbx_seq_one_letter_code
_entity_poly.pdbx_strand_id
1 'polypeptide(L)'
;MRYDITNIAIEDYLLDLMPPRDAVLTELEERARIRGLSLVGPVQGQFLYLQALNMNARKALEIGITTGYAAMYLLRALKQTGGHLTAIERHADRVQLAEEIIANEGMNEYITICPGDWAELLPTLDQDFDFVFLDVLRSAANEGQAIQALELCVPRLRTGGVLIADNVLCSAQVLELEEDAPPVVRGIQEFNKRLMSHAQLESVIIPLRDGVAICRKK
;
A
#
# COMPACT_ATOMS: atom_id res chain seq x y z
N MET A 1 15.17 20.80 9.54
CA MET A 1 14.45 20.44 10.78
C MET A 1 13.75 19.11 10.48
N ARG A 2 13.92 18.06 11.30
CA ARG A 2 13.23 16.80 11.08
C ARG A 2 11.86 16.91 11.77
N TYR A 3 10.80 16.82 11.03
CA TYR A 3 9.45 16.83 11.59
C TYR A 3 9.02 15.36 11.77
N ASP A 4 8.46 15.04 12.95
CA ASP A 4 7.82 13.74 13.17
C ASP A 4 6.37 13.85 12.74
N ILE A 5 5.90 12.88 11.96
CA ILE A 5 4.49 12.81 11.52
C ILE A 5 3.61 12.47 12.73
N THR A 6 4.07 11.50 13.54
CA THR A 6 3.46 11.12 14.82
C THR A 6 4.54 11.07 15.90
N ASN A 7 4.12 11.21 17.15
CA ASN A 7 5.03 11.05 18.28
C ASN A 7 5.41 9.58 18.43
N ILE A 8 6.71 9.26 18.46
CA ILE A 8 7.23 7.89 18.59
C ILE A 8 6.62 7.18 19.82
N ALA A 9 6.48 7.86 20.95
CA ALA A 9 5.88 7.27 22.14
C ALA A 9 4.40 6.89 21.95
N ILE A 10 3.68 7.58 21.07
CA ILE A 10 2.31 7.20 20.68
C ILE A 10 2.36 5.97 19.76
N GLU A 11 3.30 5.89 18.84
CA GLU A 11 3.47 4.69 18.01
C GLU A 11 3.81 3.46 18.84
N ASP A 12 4.74 3.58 19.78
CA ASP A 12 5.09 2.50 20.72
C ASP A 12 3.88 2.06 21.55
N TYR A 13 3.13 3.02 22.10
CA TYR A 13 1.89 2.74 22.84
C TYR A 13 0.86 1.98 21.99
N LEU A 14 0.67 2.39 20.73
CA LEU A 14 -0.25 1.71 19.81
C LEU A 14 0.23 0.28 19.49
N LEU A 15 1.55 0.09 19.32
CA LEU A 15 2.13 -1.23 19.10
C LEU A 15 1.95 -2.16 20.31
N ASP A 16 2.06 -1.64 21.53
CA ASP A 16 1.84 -2.38 22.76
C ASP A 16 0.39 -2.82 22.95
N LEU A 17 -0.57 -2.07 22.38
CA LEU A 17 -1.99 -2.40 22.40
C LEU A 17 -2.38 -3.43 21.32
N MET A 18 -1.53 -3.63 20.31
CA MET A 18 -1.82 -4.57 19.23
C MET A 18 -1.76 -6.02 19.74
N PRO A 19 -2.60 -6.93 19.19
CA PRO A 19 -2.42 -8.35 19.42
C PRO A 19 -0.99 -8.78 19.06
N PRO A 20 -0.41 -9.77 19.78
CA PRO A 20 0.88 -10.32 19.41
C PRO A 20 0.88 -10.77 17.96
N ARG A 21 1.94 -10.39 17.24
CA ARG A 21 2.16 -10.87 15.87
C ARG A 21 2.42 -12.38 15.90
N ASP A 22 1.80 -13.08 14.98
CA ASP A 22 2.07 -14.50 14.81
C ASP A 22 3.46 -14.76 14.18
N ALA A 23 3.82 -16.03 14.08
CA ALA A 23 5.14 -16.43 13.60
C ALA A 23 5.45 -15.91 12.18
N VAL A 24 4.45 -15.89 11.30
CA VAL A 24 4.60 -15.44 9.91
C VAL A 24 4.88 -13.94 9.82
N LEU A 25 4.11 -13.12 10.51
CA LEU A 25 4.35 -11.67 10.51
C LEU A 25 5.70 -11.34 11.13
N THR A 26 6.08 -12.05 12.20
CA THR A 26 7.39 -11.89 12.85
C THR A 26 8.52 -12.28 11.90
N GLU A 27 8.38 -13.39 11.16
CA GLU A 27 9.36 -13.82 10.15
C GLU A 27 9.50 -12.78 9.02
N LEU A 28 8.39 -12.25 8.51
CA LEU A 28 8.38 -11.22 7.48
C LEU A 28 9.07 -9.93 7.95
N GLU A 29 8.84 -9.51 9.20
CA GLU A 29 9.49 -8.36 9.81
C GLU A 29 11.01 -8.57 9.89
N GLU A 30 11.46 -9.75 10.32
CA GLU A 30 12.87 -10.07 10.41
C GLU A 30 13.55 -10.17 9.04
N ARG A 31 12.91 -10.81 8.07
CA ARG A 31 13.42 -10.87 6.68
C ARG A 31 13.53 -9.48 6.05
N ALA A 32 12.56 -8.60 6.29
CA ALA A 32 12.62 -7.21 5.82
C ALA A 32 13.75 -6.43 6.50
N ARG A 33 13.92 -6.59 7.82
CA ARG A 33 15.01 -5.97 8.60
C ARG A 33 16.39 -6.35 8.06
N ILE A 34 16.61 -7.65 7.80
CA ILE A 34 17.88 -8.16 7.24
C ILE A 34 18.17 -7.57 5.85
N ARG A 35 17.13 -7.39 5.04
CA ARG A 35 17.25 -6.87 3.67
C ARG A 35 17.19 -5.34 3.59
N GLY A 36 16.99 -4.63 4.69
CA GLY A 36 16.83 -3.17 4.72
C GLY A 36 15.56 -2.70 3.99
N LEU A 37 14.50 -3.52 3.96
CA LEU A 37 13.22 -3.19 3.34
C LEU A 37 12.29 -2.53 4.36
N SER A 38 11.56 -1.51 3.92
CA SER A 38 10.50 -0.88 4.72
C SER A 38 9.22 -1.70 4.60
N LEU A 39 8.48 -1.80 5.72
CA LEU A 39 7.16 -2.43 5.79
C LEU A 39 6.13 -1.43 6.28
N VAL A 40 4.85 -1.66 5.94
CA VAL A 40 3.73 -0.87 6.47
C VAL A 40 3.60 -0.98 8.00
N GLY A 41 4.15 -2.05 8.60
CA GLY A 41 4.07 -2.31 10.05
C GLY A 41 2.69 -2.75 10.52
N PRO A 42 2.58 -3.20 11.81
CA PRO A 42 1.40 -3.89 12.29
C PRO A 42 0.15 -3.00 12.34
N VAL A 43 0.26 -1.74 12.78
CA VAL A 43 -0.89 -0.84 12.92
C VAL A 43 -1.53 -0.54 11.57
N GLN A 44 -0.70 -0.23 10.56
CA GLN A 44 -1.20 0.01 9.20
C GLN A 44 -1.64 -1.28 8.51
N GLY A 45 -0.95 -2.41 8.75
CA GLY A 45 -1.42 -3.71 8.28
C GLY A 45 -2.82 -4.04 8.80
N GLN A 46 -3.06 -3.86 10.11
CA GLN A 46 -4.38 -4.05 10.71
C GLN A 46 -5.42 -3.07 10.15
N PHE A 47 -5.01 -1.84 9.87
CA PHE A 47 -5.88 -0.88 9.20
C PHE A 47 -6.30 -1.37 7.80
N LEU A 48 -5.36 -1.87 6.97
CA LEU A 48 -5.67 -2.44 5.64
C LEU A 48 -6.63 -3.63 5.76
N TYR A 49 -6.38 -4.55 6.71
CA TYR A 49 -7.25 -5.68 7.00
C TYR A 49 -8.68 -5.24 7.31
N LEU A 50 -8.85 -4.28 8.23
CA LEU A 50 -10.16 -3.77 8.62
C LEU A 50 -10.88 -3.05 7.46
N GLN A 51 -10.15 -2.27 6.65
CA GLN A 51 -10.74 -1.60 5.49
C GLN A 51 -11.25 -2.61 4.46
N ALA A 52 -10.47 -3.65 4.15
CA ALA A 52 -10.89 -4.71 3.24
C ALA A 52 -12.13 -5.47 3.76
N LEU A 53 -12.20 -5.76 5.07
CA LEU A 53 -13.38 -6.38 5.71
C LEU A 53 -14.61 -5.46 5.67
N ASN A 54 -14.46 -4.18 6.08
CA ASN A 54 -15.56 -3.22 6.12
C ASN A 54 -16.22 -3.02 4.75
N MET A 55 -15.43 -3.14 3.69
CA MET A 55 -15.91 -3.06 2.32
C MET A 55 -16.48 -4.39 1.81
N ASN A 56 -16.32 -5.48 2.56
CA ASN A 56 -16.57 -6.84 2.06
C ASN A 56 -15.88 -7.07 0.72
N ALA A 57 -14.60 -6.66 0.64
CA ALA A 57 -13.81 -6.69 -0.60
C ALA A 57 -13.70 -8.11 -1.14
N ARG A 58 -13.92 -8.28 -2.45
CA ARG A 58 -13.81 -9.54 -3.16
C ARG A 58 -12.75 -9.53 -4.26
N LYS A 59 -12.48 -8.35 -4.83
CA LYS A 59 -11.43 -8.15 -5.82
C LYS A 59 -10.50 -7.06 -5.30
N ALA A 60 -9.34 -7.45 -4.79
CA ALA A 60 -8.31 -6.52 -4.31
C ALA A 60 -7.10 -6.50 -5.24
N LEU A 61 -6.46 -5.36 -5.33
CA LEU A 61 -5.21 -5.14 -6.07
C LEU A 61 -4.17 -4.53 -5.14
N GLU A 62 -2.97 -5.10 -5.11
CA GLU A 62 -1.80 -4.54 -4.41
C GLU A 62 -0.71 -4.25 -5.44
N ILE A 63 -0.17 -3.02 -5.39
CA ILE A 63 0.89 -2.58 -6.28
C ILE A 63 2.15 -2.38 -5.45
N GLY A 64 3.10 -3.32 -5.58
CA GLY A 64 4.31 -3.39 -4.76
C GLY A 64 4.18 -4.36 -3.59
N ILE A 65 4.17 -5.66 -3.86
CA ILE A 65 4.01 -6.69 -2.81
C ILE A 65 5.20 -6.76 -1.83
N THR A 66 6.39 -6.34 -2.28
CA THR A 66 7.64 -6.34 -1.52
C THR A 66 7.94 -7.71 -0.88
N THR A 67 7.70 -7.89 0.42
CA THR A 67 7.92 -9.16 1.13
C THR A 67 6.62 -9.95 1.36
N GLY A 68 5.48 -9.41 0.94
CA GLY A 68 4.16 -9.99 1.23
C GLY A 68 3.57 -9.60 2.59
N TYR A 69 4.20 -8.64 3.33
CA TYR A 69 3.72 -8.28 4.66
C TYR A 69 2.32 -7.65 4.63
N ALA A 70 2.09 -6.65 3.79
CA ALA A 70 0.75 -6.05 3.61
C ALA A 70 -0.21 -7.06 2.97
N ALA A 71 0.27 -7.84 1.98
CA ALA A 71 -0.50 -8.92 1.36
C ALA A 71 -1.06 -9.90 2.40
N MET A 72 -0.30 -10.29 3.43
CA MET A 72 -0.79 -11.20 4.48
C MET A 72 -2.00 -10.64 5.24
N TYR A 73 -2.02 -9.36 5.55
CA TYR A 73 -3.20 -8.70 6.16
C TYR A 73 -4.39 -8.70 5.20
N LEU A 74 -4.16 -8.34 3.94
CA LEU A 74 -5.21 -8.35 2.91
C LEU A 74 -5.75 -9.76 2.66
N LEU A 75 -4.89 -10.76 2.53
CA LEU A 75 -5.27 -12.17 2.31
C LEU A 75 -6.12 -12.72 3.46
N ARG A 76 -5.80 -12.36 4.71
CA ARG A 76 -6.62 -12.75 5.87
C ARG A 76 -8.02 -12.15 5.82
N ALA A 77 -8.16 -10.92 5.35
CA ALA A 77 -9.46 -10.31 5.13
C ALA A 77 -10.21 -10.98 3.95
N LEU A 78 -9.53 -11.15 2.82
CA LEU A 78 -10.11 -11.74 1.61
C LEU A 78 -10.53 -13.19 1.80
N LYS A 79 -9.80 -13.98 2.59
CA LYS A 79 -10.23 -15.33 2.97
C LYS A 79 -11.58 -15.34 3.69
N GLN A 80 -11.87 -14.33 4.52
CA GLN A 80 -13.15 -14.22 5.21
C GLN A 80 -14.27 -13.74 4.29
N THR A 81 -13.97 -12.85 3.34
CA THR A 81 -14.96 -12.32 2.41
C THR A 81 -15.18 -13.22 1.19
N GLY A 82 -14.34 -14.26 0.99
CA GLY A 82 -14.32 -15.11 -0.21
C GLY A 82 -13.80 -14.34 -1.43
N GLY A 83 -12.86 -13.41 -1.20
CA GLY A 83 -12.24 -12.58 -2.22
C GLY A 83 -10.90 -13.10 -2.71
N HIS A 84 -10.29 -12.35 -3.63
CA HIS A 84 -9.01 -12.67 -4.25
C HIS A 84 -8.13 -11.41 -4.37
N LEU A 85 -6.82 -11.56 -4.15
CA LEU A 85 -5.81 -10.51 -4.30
C LEU A 85 -5.07 -10.69 -5.63
N THR A 86 -5.02 -9.64 -6.43
CA THR A 86 -4.03 -9.53 -7.52
C THR A 86 -2.90 -8.66 -7.00
N ALA A 87 -1.65 -9.10 -7.11
CA ALA A 87 -0.50 -8.34 -6.65
C ALA A 87 0.52 -8.15 -7.77
N ILE A 88 1.10 -6.97 -7.89
CA ILE A 88 2.14 -6.64 -8.88
C ILE A 88 3.46 -6.40 -8.17
N GLU A 89 4.54 -7.02 -8.67
CA GLU A 89 5.90 -6.77 -8.18
C GLU A 89 6.90 -6.91 -9.34
N ARG A 90 7.80 -5.92 -9.47
CA ARG A 90 8.81 -5.92 -10.55
C ARG A 90 10.09 -6.68 -10.20
N HIS A 91 10.36 -6.90 -8.92
CA HIS A 91 11.59 -7.56 -8.46
C HIS A 91 11.37 -9.06 -8.27
N ALA A 92 12.01 -9.87 -9.10
CA ALA A 92 11.82 -11.33 -9.09
C ALA A 92 12.18 -11.99 -7.74
N ASP A 93 13.18 -11.49 -7.03
CA ASP A 93 13.57 -11.98 -5.71
C ASP A 93 12.49 -11.71 -4.64
N ARG A 94 11.74 -10.60 -4.75
CA ARG A 94 10.61 -10.29 -3.88
C ARG A 94 9.40 -11.13 -4.22
N VAL A 95 9.14 -11.35 -5.51
CA VAL A 95 8.08 -12.27 -5.97
C VAL A 95 8.29 -13.65 -5.37
N GLN A 96 9.50 -14.22 -5.53
CA GLN A 96 9.83 -15.53 -4.99
C GLN A 96 9.66 -15.59 -3.46
N LEU A 97 10.08 -14.56 -2.74
CA LEU A 97 9.93 -14.47 -1.29
C LEU A 97 8.46 -14.45 -0.87
N ALA A 98 7.65 -13.64 -1.53
CA ALA A 98 6.22 -13.54 -1.24
C ALA A 98 5.50 -14.87 -1.54
N GLU A 99 5.78 -15.49 -2.70
CA GLU A 99 5.21 -16.80 -3.07
C GLU A 99 5.53 -17.88 -2.05
N GLU A 100 6.79 -17.96 -1.59
CA GLU A 100 7.23 -18.95 -0.59
C GLU A 100 6.43 -18.80 0.71
N ILE A 101 6.32 -17.58 1.25
CA ILE A 101 5.65 -17.34 2.52
C ILE A 101 4.14 -17.56 2.41
N ILE A 102 3.53 -17.08 1.33
CA ILE A 102 2.10 -17.24 1.09
C ILE A 102 1.73 -18.73 0.92
N ALA A 103 2.60 -19.50 0.25
CA ALA A 103 2.44 -20.94 0.09
C ALA A 103 2.51 -21.69 1.44
N ASN A 104 3.47 -21.34 2.28
CA ASN A 104 3.64 -21.93 3.62
C ASN A 104 2.41 -21.68 4.51
N GLU A 105 1.71 -20.58 4.30
CA GLU A 105 0.47 -20.23 5.01
C GLU A 105 -0.80 -20.84 4.36
N GLY A 106 -0.66 -21.56 3.26
CA GLY A 106 -1.80 -22.15 2.54
C GLY A 106 -2.75 -21.11 1.97
N MET A 107 -2.22 -19.95 1.52
CA MET A 107 -3.03 -18.83 1.00
C MET A 107 -2.96 -18.70 -0.53
N ASN A 108 -2.32 -19.64 -1.25
CA ASN A 108 -2.11 -19.56 -2.69
C ASN A 108 -3.40 -19.43 -3.50
N GLU A 109 -4.50 -20.02 -3.03
CA GLU A 109 -5.80 -19.94 -3.72
C GLU A 109 -6.42 -18.53 -3.68
N TYR A 110 -5.94 -17.67 -2.78
CA TYR A 110 -6.49 -16.31 -2.59
C TYR A 110 -5.67 -15.23 -3.28
N ILE A 111 -4.59 -15.56 -4.00
CA ILE A 111 -3.71 -14.58 -4.64
C ILE A 111 -3.26 -15.00 -6.03
N THR A 112 -3.09 -14.00 -6.88
CA THR A 112 -2.33 -14.07 -8.14
C THR A 112 -1.25 -13.02 -8.12
N ILE A 113 0.02 -13.42 -8.14
CA ILE A 113 1.14 -12.48 -8.25
C ILE A 113 1.47 -12.32 -9.73
N CYS A 114 1.53 -11.08 -10.20
CA CYS A 114 1.87 -10.69 -11.57
C CYS A 114 3.29 -10.07 -11.58
N PRO A 115 4.32 -10.85 -11.93
CA PRO A 115 5.68 -10.32 -12.04
C PRO A 115 5.78 -9.32 -13.18
N GLY A 116 6.26 -8.11 -12.91
CA GLY A 116 6.47 -7.08 -13.93
C GLY A 116 6.29 -5.65 -13.42
N ASP A 117 6.47 -4.71 -14.35
CA ASP A 117 6.30 -3.29 -14.05
C ASP A 117 4.82 -2.91 -13.97
N TRP A 118 4.45 -2.20 -12.92
CA TRP A 118 3.06 -1.79 -12.69
C TRP A 118 2.54 -0.85 -13.79
N ALA A 119 3.38 -0.01 -14.39
CA ALA A 119 2.95 0.92 -15.42
C ALA A 119 2.56 0.19 -16.72
N GLU A 120 3.16 -0.99 -16.96
CA GLU A 120 2.83 -1.85 -18.10
C GLU A 120 1.64 -2.77 -17.79
N LEU A 121 1.57 -3.31 -16.58
CA LEU A 121 0.57 -4.31 -16.20
C LEU A 121 -0.80 -3.70 -15.86
N LEU A 122 -0.85 -2.57 -15.13
CA LEU A 122 -2.12 -1.95 -14.74
C LEU A 122 -3.09 -1.72 -15.90
N PRO A 123 -2.65 -1.22 -17.09
CA PRO A 123 -3.55 -1.06 -18.24
C PRO A 123 -4.20 -2.35 -18.74
N THR A 124 -3.61 -3.51 -18.46
CA THR A 124 -4.09 -4.82 -18.93
C THR A 124 -5.06 -5.50 -17.96
N LEU A 125 -5.14 -5.02 -16.71
CA LEU A 125 -6.00 -5.60 -15.68
C LEU A 125 -7.46 -5.15 -15.81
N ASP A 126 -8.34 -5.89 -15.16
CA ASP A 126 -9.78 -5.57 -15.01
C ASP A 126 -10.00 -4.18 -14.40
N GLN A 127 -11.23 -3.67 -14.52
CA GLN A 127 -11.62 -2.32 -14.08
C GLN A 127 -12.66 -2.33 -12.96
N ASP A 128 -12.72 -3.38 -12.16
CA ASP A 128 -13.78 -3.56 -11.17
C ASP A 128 -13.27 -3.97 -9.78
N PHE A 129 -12.04 -3.56 -9.45
CA PHE A 129 -11.49 -3.81 -8.12
C PHE A 129 -12.29 -3.06 -7.03
N ASP A 130 -12.60 -3.77 -5.96
CA ASP A 130 -13.21 -3.18 -4.77
C ASP A 130 -12.20 -2.35 -3.98
N PHE A 131 -10.96 -2.83 -3.94
CA PHE A 131 -9.91 -2.34 -3.08
C PHE A 131 -8.58 -2.31 -3.85
N VAL A 132 -7.91 -1.17 -3.84
CA VAL A 132 -6.57 -1.01 -4.40
C VAL A 132 -5.63 -0.48 -3.33
N PHE A 133 -4.51 -1.16 -3.11
CA PHE A 133 -3.42 -0.70 -2.27
C PHE A 133 -2.22 -0.32 -3.12
N LEU A 134 -1.82 0.95 -3.08
CA LEU A 134 -0.71 1.52 -3.83
C LEU A 134 0.49 1.72 -2.89
N ASP A 135 1.46 0.79 -2.95
CA ASP A 135 2.68 0.79 -2.11
C ASP A 135 3.96 0.95 -2.94
N VAL A 136 3.88 1.72 -4.02
CA VAL A 136 5.06 2.07 -4.87
C VAL A 136 5.25 3.58 -5.01
N LEU A 137 4.53 4.40 -4.23
CA LEU A 137 4.49 5.83 -4.45
C LEU A 137 5.87 6.49 -4.39
N ARG A 138 6.73 6.10 -3.44
CA ARG A 138 8.08 6.68 -3.32
C ARG A 138 8.95 6.37 -4.53
N SER A 139 8.93 5.13 -5.04
CA SER A 139 9.66 4.77 -6.26
C SER A 139 9.07 5.44 -7.49
N ALA A 140 7.76 5.43 -7.64
CA ALA A 140 7.07 6.11 -8.72
C ALA A 140 7.35 7.62 -8.74
N ALA A 141 7.37 8.27 -7.57
CA ALA A 141 7.71 9.70 -7.45
C ALA A 141 9.18 9.98 -7.82
N ASN A 142 10.09 9.11 -7.38
CA ASN A 142 11.51 9.23 -7.75
C ASN A 142 11.75 9.05 -9.25
N GLU A 143 10.94 8.26 -9.92
CA GLU A 143 10.95 8.01 -11.36
C GLU A 143 10.10 9.03 -12.16
N GLY A 144 9.48 10.02 -11.49
CA GLY A 144 8.60 11.01 -12.13
C GLY A 144 7.24 10.47 -12.54
N GLN A 145 6.80 9.33 -11.97
CA GLN A 145 5.60 8.59 -12.37
C GLN A 145 4.48 8.61 -11.31
N ALA A 146 4.59 9.45 -10.27
CA ALA A 146 3.61 9.48 -9.18
C ALA A 146 2.17 9.77 -9.67
N ILE A 147 2.01 10.76 -10.55
CA ILE A 147 0.71 11.08 -11.16
C ILE A 147 0.21 9.93 -12.04
N GLN A 148 1.10 9.30 -12.82
CA GLN A 148 0.75 8.15 -13.65
C GLN A 148 0.20 6.99 -12.80
N ALA A 149 0.80 6.72 -11.63
CA ALA A 149 0.32 5.70 -10.73
C ALA A 149 -1.14 5.96 -10.31
N LEU A 150 -1.49 7.20 -9.94
CA LEU A 150 -2.87 7.58 -9.62
C LEU A 150 -3.80 7.37 -10.81
N GLU A 151 -3.44 7.93 -11.96
CA GLU A 151 -4.29 7.92 -13.17
C GLU A 151 -4.49 6.50 -13.74
N LEU A 152 -3.58 5.57 -13.48
CA LEU A 152 -3.75 4.16 -13.83
C LEU A 152 -4.56 3.38 -12.77
N CYS A 153 -4.49 3.73 -11.48
CA CYS A 153 -5.26 3.07 -10.43
C CYS A 153 -6.75 3.43 -10.46
N VAL A 154 -7.09 4.71 -10.64
CA VAL A 154 -8.48 5.18 -10.56
C VAL A 154 -9.43 4.46 -11.55
N PRO A 155 -9.07 4.24 -12.83
CA PRO A 155 -9.91 3.47 -13.75
C PRO A 155 -10.10 2.00 -13.33
N ARG A 156 -9.18 1.41 -12.57
CA ARG A 156 -9.25 0.01 -12.12
C ARG A 156 -10.26 -0.19 -10.99
N LEU A 157 -10.59 0.85 -10.24
CA LEU A 157 -11.62 0.80 -9.20
C LEU A 157 -13.03 0.79 -9.79
N ARG A 158 -13.93 -0.02 -9.21
CA ARG A 158 -15.37 0.17 -9.43
C ARG A 158 -15.87 1.42 -8.72
N THR A 159 -17.05 1.92 -9.09
CA THR A 159 -17.76 2.94 -8.29
C THR A 159 -17.97 2.43 -6.86
N GLY A 160 -17.67 3.27 -5.88
CA GLY A 160 -17.68 2.92 -4.45
C GLY A 160 -16.46 2.12 -3.98
N GLY A 161 -15.56 1.73 -4.88
CA GLY A 161 -14.28 1.08 -4.52
C GLY A 161 -13.32 2.04 -3.83
N VAL A 162 -12.36 1.52 -3.09
CA VAL A 162 -11.40 2.29 -2.28
C VAL A 162 -9.98 2.10 -2.77
N LEU A 163 -9.28 3.20 -2.97
CA LEU A 163 -7.83 3.28 -3.13
C LEU A 163 -7.20 3.71 -1.81
N ILE A 164 -6.22 2.98 -1.35
CA ILE A 164 -5.33 3.37 -0.26
C ILE A 164 -3.93 3.53 -0.83
N ALA A 165 -3.31 4.70 -0.63
CA ALA A 165 -1.94 4.96 -1.04
C ALA A 165 -1.06 5.20 0.19
N ASP A 166 0.09 4.53 0.24
CA ASP A 166 1.08 4.66 1.32
C ASP A 166 2.14 5.72 1.01
N ASN A 167 2.85 6.16 2.04
CA ASN A 167 3.99 7.09 2.00
C ASN A 167 3.67 8.49 1.46
N VAL A 168 2.42 8.93 1.60
CA VAL A 168 1.97 10.23 1.07
C VAL A 168 2.52 11.43 1.84
N LEU A 169 3.16 11.24 3.02
CA LEU A 169 3.81 12.31 3.80
C LEU A 169 5.35 12.29 3.67
N CYS A 170 5.93 11.28 3.04
CA CYS A 170 7.36 11.23 2.69
C CYS A 170 8.28 11.57 3.88
N SER A 171 8.10 10.93 5.03
CA SER A 171 8.84 11.21 6.27
C SER A 171 8.77 12.70 6.68
N ALA A 172 7.57 13.29 6.55
CA ALA A 172 7.27 14.71 6.76
C ALA A 172 8.00 15.68 5.81
N GLN A 173 8.73 15.19 4.80
CA GLN A 173 9.43 16.05 3.84
C GLN A 173 8.47 16.81 2.91
N VAL A 174 7.20 16.41 2.82
CA VAL A 174 6.16 17.19 2.11
C VAL A 174 5.97 18.62 2.65
N LEU A 175 6.56 18.95 3.82
CA LEU A 175 6.60 20.31 4.39
C LEU A 175 7.70 21.18 3.79
N GLU A 176 8.64 20.62 3.03
CA GLU A 176 9.66 21.38 2.32
C GLU A 176 9.03 22.25 1.23
N LEU A 177 9.60 23.43 0.99
CA LEU A 177 9.17 24.29 -0.10
C LEU A 177 9.44 23.60 -1.43
N GLU A 178 8.52 23.70 -2.40
CA GLU A 178 8.63 23.01 -3.70
C GLU A 178 9.93 23.33 -4.44
N GLU A 179 10.44 24.55 -4.32
CA GLU A 179 11.69 25.01 -4.96
C GLU A 179 12.94 24.32 -4.39
N ASP A 180 12.90 23.91 -3.11
CA ASP A 180 14.02 23.29 -2.39
C ASP A 180 13.86 21.76 -2.29
N ALA A 181 12.66 21.24 -2.53
CA ALA A 181 12.32 19.82 -2.33
C ALA A 181 13.03 18.92 -3.35
N PRO A 182 13.54 17.74 -2.94
CA PRO A 182 14.04 16.73 -3.86
C PRO A 182 12.96 16.26 -4.85
N PRO A 183 13.32 15.73 -6.03
CA PRO A 183 12.35 15.27 -7.03
C PRO A 183 11.28 14.32 -6.48
N VAL A 184 11.67 13.36 -5.63
CA VAL A 184 10.74 12.42 -4.99
C VAL A 184 9.71 13.14 -4.11
N VAL A 185 10.12 14.16 -3.36
CA VAL A 185 9.22 14.93 -2.49
C VAL A 185 8.25 15.77 -3.32
N ARG A 186 8.76 16.46 -4.35
CA ARG A 186 7.90 17.19 -5.29
C ARG A 186 6.86 16.27 -5.96
N GLY A 187 7.31 15.10 -6.43
CA GLY A 187 6.38 14.13 -7.02
C GLY A 187 5.27 13.69 -6.08
N ILE A 188 5.58 13.50 -4.78
CA ILE A 188 4.57 13.18 -3.75
C ILE A 188 3.68 14.39 -3.45
N GLN A 189 4.23 15.60 -3.37
CA GLN A 189 3.43 16.82 -3.18
C GLN A 189 2.43 17.01 -4.34
N GLU A 190 2.87 16.81 -5.58
CA GLU A 190 2.02 16.86 -6.77
C GLU A 190 0.95 15.75 -6.75
N PHE A 191 1.35 14.51 -6.40
CA PHE A 191 0.42 13.39 -6.22
C PHE A 191 -0.68 13.75 -5.21
N ASN A 192 -0.32 14.26 -4.05
CA ASN A 192 -1.27 14.65 -3.00
C ASN A 192 -2.25 15.72 -3.50
N LYS A 193 -1.75 16.77 -4.17
CA LYS A 193 -2.61 17.82 -4.76
C LYS A 193 -3.56 17.23 -5.79
N ARG A 194 -3.07 16.39 -6.70
CA ARG A 194 -3.86 15.75 -7.74
C ARG A 194 -4.91 14.82 -7.15
N LEU A 195 -4.54 13.99 -6.18
CA LEU A 195 -5.42 13.05 -5.49
C LEU A 195 -6.57 13.78 -4.76
N MET A 196 -6.26 14.82 -4.00
CA MET A 196 -7.25 15.60 -3.23
C MET A 196 -8.20 16.40 -4.12
N SER A 197 -7.78 16.76 -5.34
CA SER A 197 -8.60 17.49 -6.32
C SER A 197 -9.22 16.60 -7.42
N HIS A 198 -9.03 15.27 -7.34
CA HIS A 198 -9.46 14.37 -8.41
C HIS A 198 -10.99 14.29 -8.50
N ALA A 199 -11.54 14.58 -9.69
CA ALA A 199 -12.99 14.70 -9.90
C ALA A 199 -13.79 13.43 -9.55
N GLN A 200 -13.19 12.25 -9.74
CA GLN A 200 -13.82 10.95 -9.50
C GLN A 200 -13.57 10.39 -8.09
N LEU A 201 -12.84 11.09 -7.22
CA LEU A 201 -12.50 10.60 -5.89
C LEU A 201 -13.07 11.50 -4.80
N GLU A 202 -13.41 10.89 -3.69
CA GLU A 202 -13.54 11.52 -2.37
C GLU A 202 -12.37 11.04 -1.53
N SER A 203 -11.54 11.97 -1.05
CA SER A 203 -10.22 11.65 -0.51
C SER A 203 -9.94 12.32 0.82
N VAL A 204 -9.15 11.65 1.66
CA VAL A 204 -8.56 12.18 2.89
C VAL A 204 -7.16 11.63 3.06
N ILE A 205 -6.25 12.43 3.61
CA ILE A 205 -4.92 11.99 4.05
C ILE A 205 -4.92 11.93 5.57
N ILE A 206 -4.49 10.81 6.13
CA ILE A 206 -4.36 10.60 7.57
C ILE A 206 -2.88 10.40 7.94
N PRO A 207 -2.43 10.95 9.08
CA PRO A 207 -1.03 10.82 9.53
C PRO A 207 -0.81 9.48 10.24
N LEU A 208 -1.00 8.39 9.53
CA LEU A 208 -0.69 7.04 10.00
C LEU A 208 0.67 6.67 9.43
N ARG A 209 1.68 6.42 10.28
CA ARG A 209 3.07 6.15 9.91
C ARG A 209 3.63 7.22 8.94
N ASP A 210 3.95 6.84 7.70
CA ASP A 210 4.45 7.77 6.66
C ASP A 210 3.31 8.44 5.85
N GLY A 211 2.12 8.48 6.43
CA GLY A 211 0.93 9.06 5.82
C GLY A 211 0.22 8.11 4.87
N VAL A 212 -1.08 7.98 5.06
CA VAL A 212 -1.97 7.14 4.25
C VAL A 212 -3.06 8.01 3.63
N ALA A 213 -3.20 7.97 2.31
CA ALA A 213 -4.37 8.51 1.64
C ALA A 213 -5.44 7.44 1.50
N ILE A 214 -6.68 7.80 1.80
CA ILE A 214 -7.87 6.97 1.61
C ILE A 214 -8.78 7.68 0.62
N CYS A 215 -9.11 7.01 -0.45
CA CYS A 215 -9.90 7.56 -1.54
C CYS A 215 -11.03 6.61 -1.91
N ARG A 216 -12.25 7.13 -2.02
CA ARG A 216 -13.41 6.38 -2.52
C ARG A 216 -13.79 6.88 -3.91
N LYS A 217 -13.96 5.95 -4.86
CA LYS A 217 -14.44 6.31 -6.21
C LYS A 217 -15.94 6.64 -6.15
N LYS A 218 -16.30 7.80 -6.72
CA LYS A 218 -17.67 8.30 -6.82
C LYS A 218 -18.53 7.46 -7.75
#